data_6f1f4c39a661b24c7938015aef1d3ac4
#
_entry.id   6f1f4c39a661b24c7938015aef1d3ac4
#
_cell.length_a   1.000
_cell.length_b   1.000
_cell.length_c   1.000
_cell.angle_alpha   90.00
_cell.angle_beta   90.00
_cell.angle_gamma   90.00
#
_symmetry.space_group_name_H-M   'P 1'
#
loop_
_entity.id
_entity.type
_entity.pdbx_description
1 polymer ?
#
loop_
_entity_poly.entity_id
_entity_poly.type
_entity_poly.pdbx_seq_one_letter_code
_entity_poly.pdbx_strand_id
1 'polypeptide(L)'
;LAENGQGLKTAYAQIAAEAVGCPYESVFFHGTDTFSIPDCGMTAASRGTVMGAQSVRKAGEQMHRLLLEDTLQMRSLPLEEVEKRYGLPAGTLGYEKLTIEDLDLKQGRIFLKDYPDVSVTIAAVANSALWSGLPTSTYAWFTPEAFHQDHATGQGKAAPTFSYACLIAEVEVDMQTGYVDLKKVTASHDVGTAVNPALIRGQIYGGIVMGQGYGITEEVQVRNGRVKDLNFDSYILPTAMDAPEMQVNIFECGDEAGTYGAKSVGEPATEAVAAAIANAVYNATGRRIRENPCTLESVLLGKKL
;
A
#
# COMPACT_ATOMS: atom_id res chain seq x y z
N LEU A 1 1.50 2.66 12.10
CA LEU A 1 1.74 3.60 11.00
C LEU A 1 0.51 4.49 10.80
N ALA A 2 0.74 5.77 10.50
CA ALA A 2 -0.33 6.76 10.38
C ALA A 2 -1.05 6.66 9.02
N GLU A 3 -2.36 6.96 9.04
CA GLU A 3 -3.15 7.23 7.85
C GLU A 3 -3.15 8.74 7.60
N ASN A 4 -2.55 9.17 6.50
CA ASN A 4 -2.42 10.58 6.11
C ASN A 4 -3.33 10.95 4.93
N GLY A 5 -4.17 10.01 4.47
CA GLY A 5 -4.98 10.11 3.27
C GLY A 5 -4.50 9.20 2.12
N GLN A 6 -3.42 8.44 2.34
CA GLN A 6 -2.85 7.52 1.32
C GLN A 6 -3.66 6.22 1.15
N GLY A 7 -4.68 5.97 1.97
CA GLY A 7 -5.54 4.79 1.86
C GLY A 7 -5.03 3.55 2.60
N LEU A 8 -4.12 3.71 3.56
CA LEU A 8 -3.53 2.60 4.31
C LEU A 8 -4.57 1.81 5.12
N LYS A 9 -5.57 2.49 5.68
CA LYS A 9 -6.68 1.85 6.42
C LYS A 9 -7.42 0.84 5.56
N THR A 10 -7.77 1.23 4.34
CA THR A 10 -8.46 0.35 3.38
C THR A 10 -7.59 -0.83 3.00
N ALA A 11 -6.32 -0.59 2.67
CA ALA A 11 -5.38 -1.65 2.33
C ALA A 11 -5.20 -2.65 3.50
N TYR A 12 -5.08 -2.16 4.74
CA TYR A 12 -4.95 -3.02 5.92
C TYR A 12 -6.22 -3.84 6.17
N ALA A 13 -7.40 -3.25 5.99
CA ALA A 13 -8.66 -3.98 6.13
C ALA A 13 -8.81 -5.09 5.07
N GLN A 14 -8.39 -4.82 3.82
CA GLN A 14 -8.37 -5.84 2.77
C GLN A 14 -7.40 -6.98 3.09
N ILE A 15 -6.19 -6.65 3.56
CA ILE A 15 -5.17 -7.63 3.95
C ILE A 15 -5.61 -8.44 5.16
N ALA A 16 -6.26 -7.81 6.15
CA ALA A 16 -6.81 -8.51 7.31
C ALA A 16 -7.93 -9.46 6.92
N ALA A 17 -8.84 -9.02 6.05
CA ALA A 17 -9.94 -9.86 5.55
C ALA A 17 -9.42 -11.12 4.85
N GLU A 18 -8.42 -10.96 3.97
CA GLU A 18 -7.77 -12.06 3.26
C GLU A 18 -7.05 -13.00 4.22
N ALA A 19 -6.25 -12.45 5.14
CA ALA A 19 -5.47 -13.23 6.09
C ALA A 19 -6.32 -14.04 7.08
N VAL A 20 -7.46 -13.49 7.50
CA VAL A 20 -8.43 -14.19 8.38
C VAL A 20 -9.30 -15.15 7.58
N GLY A 21 -9.64 -14.83 6.33
CA GLY A 21 -10.62 -15.57 5.52
C GLY A 21 -12.07 -15.09 5.72
N CYS A 22 -12.27 -13.80 6.02
CA CYS A 22 -13.59 -13.21 6.23
C CYS A 22 -13.94 -12.18 5.15
N PRO A 23 -15.23 -11.82 4.98
CA PRO A 23 -15.62 -10.73 4.09
C PRO A 23 -15.01 -9.39 4.53
N TYR A 24 -14.62 -8.56 3.57
CA TYR A 24 -14.07 -7.24 3.83
C TYR A 24 -15.00 -6.38 4.70
N GLU A 25 -16.29 -6.45 4.47
CA GLU A 25 -17.34 -5.71 5.19
C GLU A 25 -17.41 -6.08 6.68
N SER A 26 -16.81 -7.19 7.08
CA SER A 26 -16.73 -7.64 8.47
C SER A 26 -15.53 -7.07 9.22
N VAL A 27 -14.63 -6.36 8.53
CA VAL A 27 -13.42 -5.80 9.13
C VAL A 27 -13.64 -4.33 9.50
N PHE A 28 -13.53 -4.04 10.78
CA PHE A 28 -13.61 -2.68 11.30
C PHE A 28 -12.23 -2.17 11.72
N PHE A 29 -11.78 -1.12 11.07
CA PHE A 29 -10.51 -0.48 11.41
C PHE A 29 -10.72 0.57 12.50
N HIS A 30 -10.19 0.35 13.69
CA HIS A 30 -10.10 1.38 14.72
C HIS A 30 -8.97 2.37 14.38
N GLY A 31 -9.13 3.62 14.84
CA GLY A 31 -8.16 4.67 14.55
C GLY A 31 -6.73 4.33 15.02
N THR A 32 -5.77 5.01 14.42
CA THR A 32 -4.36 4.95 14.84
C THR A 32 -4.09 6.02 15.89
N ASP A 33 -4.49 5.77 17.12
CA ASP A 33 -4.20 6.65 18.25
C ASP A 33 -2.97 6.16 19.04
N THR A 34 -2.23 7.09 19.61
CA THR A 34 -0.99 6.78 20.36
C THR A 34 -1.23 6.19 21.74
N PHE A 35 -2.49 6.09 22.17
CA PHE A 35 -2.86 5.49 23.44
C PHE A 35 -3.02 3.98 23.37
N SER A 36 -3.60 3.49 22.25
CA SER A 36 -4.02 2.09 22.12
C SER A 36 -3.08 1.24 21.27
N ILE A 37 -2.18 1.87 20.51
CA ILE A 37 -1.28 1.16 19.61
C ILE A 37 0.19 1.33 20.01
N PRO A 38 1.03 0.29 19.88
CA PRO A 38 2.46 0.41 20.09
C PRO A 38 3.13 1.29 19.02
N ASP A 39 4.25 1.91 19.38
CA ASP A 39 5.06 2.64 18.42
C ASP A 39 5.63 1.69 17.36
N CYS A 40 5.32 1.96 16.12
CA CYS A 40 5.83 1.23 14.96
C CYS A 40 6.76 2.10 14.08
N GLY A 41 7.21 3.23 14.62
CA GLY A 41 8.03 4.22 13.92
C GLY A 41 7.24 5.07 12.93
N MET A 42 7.94 5.98 12.26
CA MET A 42 7.32 6.93 11.34
C MET A 42 6.77 6.26 10.09
N THR A 43 5.73 6.86 9.53
CA THR A 43 5.20 6.54 8.20
C THR A 43 6.04 7.28 7.16
N ALA A 44 7.10 6.66 6.68
CA ALA A 44 8.06 7.20 5.71
C ALA A 44 8.64 6.07 4.87
N ALA A 45 9.40 6.41 3.81
CA ALA A 45 10.02 5.49 2.86
C ALA A 45 9.03 4.48 2.27
N SER A 46 7.79 4.93 2.08
CA SER A 46 6.67 4.17 1.48
C SER A 46 6.47 2.76 2.06
N ARG A 47 6.84 2.57 3.34
CA ARG A 47 6.89 1.26 4.02
C ARG A 47 5.53 0.72 4.47
N GLY A 48 4.44 1.48 4.29
CA GLY A 48 3.12 1.14 4.82
C GLY A 48 2.66 -0.25 4.44
N THR A 49 2.50 -0.51 3.15
CA THR A 49 2.00 -1.79 2.63
C THR A 49 3.07 -2.88 2.68
N VAL A 50 4.32 -2.58 2.31
CA VAL A 50 5.39 -3.59 2.26
C VAL A 50 5.74 -4.13 3.64
N MET A 51 5.89 -3.24 4.63
CA MET A 51 6.39 -3.59 5.97
C MET A 51 5.27 -3.65 7.01
N GLY A 52 4.46 -2.59 7.09
CA GLY A 52 3.43 -2.48 8.13
C GLY A 52 2.33 -3.52 7.97
N ALA A 53 1.90 -3.79 6.76
CA ALA A 53 0.87 -4.78 6.48
C ALA A 53 1.32 -6.23 6.75
N GLN A 54 2.63 -6.51 6.81
CA GLN A 54 3.13 -7.84 7.22
C GLN A 54 2.70 -8.19 8.67
N SER A 55 2.68 -7.21 9.57
CA SER A 55 2.16 -7.44 10.93
C SER A 55 0.66 -7.75 10.92
N VAL A 56 -0.10 -7.04 10.07
CA VAL A 56 -1.55 -7.28 9.90
C VAL A 56 -1.78 -8.68 9.33
N ARG A 57 -1.05 -9.05 8.28
CA ARG A 57 -1.12 -10.39 7.69
C ARG A 57 -0.82 -11.48 8.71
N LYS A 58 0.30 -11.37 9.43
CA LYS A 58 0.68 -12.35 10.46
C LYS A 58 -0.35 -12.49 11.58
N ALA A 59 -0.91 -11.36 12.05
CA ALA A 59 -1.96 -11.40 13.06
C ALA A 59 -3.24 -12.05 12.52
N GLY A 60 -3.60 -11.76 11.26
CA GLY A 60 -4.74 -12.38 10.59
C GLY A 60 -4.55 -13.89 10.38
N GLU A 61 -3.37 -14.33 9.94
CA GLU A 61 -3.01 -15.76 9.80
C GLU A 61 -3.06 -16.49 11.15
N GLN A 62 -2.62 -15.85 12.23
CA GLN A 62 -2.76 -16.39 13.59
C GLN A 62 -4.24 -16.49 14.00
N MET A 63 -5.06 -15.49 13.69
CA MET A 63 -6.49 -15.52 13.96
C MET A 63 -7.19 -16.60 13.14
N HIS A 64 -6.86 -16.72 11.86
CA HIS A 64 -7.35 -17.82 11.02
C HIS A 64 -7.12 -19.18 11.66
N ARG A 65 -5.87 -19.44 12.05
CA ARG A 65 -5.48 -20.68 12.71
C ARG A 65 -6.21 -20.89 14.04
N LEU A 66 -6.28 -19.86 14.88
CA LEU A 66 -6.99 -19.91 16.17
C LEU A 66 -8.46 -20.29 15.99
N LEU A 67 -9.15 -19.72 15.00
CA LEU A 67 -10.55 -20.03 14.71
C LEU A 67 -10.73 -21.49 14.26
N LEU A 68 -9.79 -22.06 13.52
CA LEU A 68 -9.83 -23.48 13.14
C LEU A 68 -9.60 -24.38 14.37
N GLU A 69 -8.60 -24.06 15.20
CA GLU A 69 -8.29 -24.78 16.44
C GLU A 69 -9.50 -24.75 17.40
N ASP A 70 -10.11 -23.58 17.63
CA ASP A 70 -11.30 -23.41 18.47
C ASP A 70 -12.50 -24.18 17.92
N THR A 71 -12.66 -24.23 16.60
CA THR A 71 -13.73 -25.01 15.96
C THR A 71 -13.66 -26.50 16.32
N LEU A 72 -12.45 -27.07 16.31
CA LEU A 72 -12.23 -28.47 16.70
C LEU A 72 -12.35 -28.65 18.21
N GLN A 73 -11.72 -27.79 19.00
CA GLN A 73 -11.74 -27.88 20.47
C GLN A 73 -13.16 -27.82 21.03
N MET A 74 -13.99 -26.92 20.50
CA MET A 74 -15.37 -26.74 20.93
C MET A 74 -16.39 -27.64 20.21
N ARG A 75 -15.93 -28.49 19.29
CA ARG A 75 -16.77 -29.37 18.49
C ARG A 75 -17.90 -28.60 17.79
N SER A 76 -17.59 -27.48 17.18
CA SER A 76 -18.57 -26.53 16.64
C SER A 76 -19.18 -26.93 15.29
N LEU A 77 -18.55 -27.85 14.55
CA LEU A 77 -19.07 -28.32 13.26
C LEU A 77 -20.23 -29.32 13.47
N PRO A 78 -21.34 -29.21 12.74
CA PRO A 78 -22.43 -30.16 12.82
C PRO A 78 -22.14 -31.43 11.99
N LEU A 79 -21.25 -32.29 12.48
CA LEU A 79 -20.78 -33.49 11.74
C LEU A 79 -21.92 -34.44 11.34
N GLU A 80 -22.93 -34.61 12.17
CA GLU A 80 -24.10 -35.43 11.83
C GLU A 80 -24.87 -34.86 10.63
N GLU A 81 -24.94 -33.53 10.51
CA GLU A 81 -25.56 -32.88 9.36
C GLU A 81 -24.72 -33.08 8.09
N VAL A 82 -23.37 -33.03 8.21
CA VAL A 82 -22.46 -33.35 7.12
C VAL A 82 -22.68 -34.78 6.63
N GLU A 83 -22.69 -35.76 7.56
CA GLU A 83 -22.90 -37.16 7.20
C GLU A 83 -24.26 -37.38 6.51
N LYS A 84 -25.33 -36.78 7.04
CA LYS A 84 -26.66 -36.87 6.44
C LYS A 84 -26.69 -36.23 5.03
N ARG A 85 -26.11 -35.07 4.86
CA ARG A 85 -26.12 -34.32 3.60
C ARG A 85 -25.37 -35.04 2.48
N TYR A 86 -24.25 -35.65 2.83
CA TYR A 86 -23.38 -36.34 1.86
C TYR A 86 -23.63 -37.86 1.80
N GLY A 87 -24.65 -38.36 2.53
CA GLY A 87 -25.03 -39.77 2.50
C GLY A 87 -24.01 -40.72 3.12
N LEU A 88 -23.19 -40.20 4.05
CA LEU A 88 -22.22 -41.02 4.78
C LEU A 88 -22.89 -41.83 5.87
N PRO A 89 -22.35 -43.03 6.22
CA PRO A 89 -22.84 -43.77 7.40
C PRO A 89 -22.66 -42.96 8.68
N ALA A 90 -23.61 -43.04 9.62
CA ALA A 90 -23.52 -42.37 10.90
C ALA A 90 -22.24 -42.77 11.67
N GLY A 91 -21.53 -41.79 12.22
CA GLY A 91 -20.27 -42.01 12.94
C GLY A 91 -19.03 -42.18 12.02
N THR A 92 -19.17 -41.92 10.73
CA THR A 92 -18.01 -41.90 9.79
C THR A 92 -17.07 -40.76 10.14
N LEU A 93 -17.63 -39.57 10.43
CA LEU A 93 -16.88 -38.39 10.84
C LEU A 93 -16.81 -38.35 12.38
N GLY A 94 -15.62 -38.05 12.90
CA GLY A 94 -15.42 -37.91 14.35
C GLY A 94 -14.34 -36.90 14.64
N TYR A 95 -14.58 -36.02 15.63
CA TYR A 95 -13.65 -34.96 16.02
C TYR A 95 -12.25 -35.47 16.41
N GLU A 96 -12.16 -36.68 16.89
CA GLU A 96 -10.91 -37.35 17.26
C GLU A 96 -10.00 -37.70 16.08
N LYS A 97 -10.56 -37.64 14.87
CA LYS A 97 -9.83 -37.91 13.61
C LYS A 97 -9.52 -36.64 12.82
N LEU A 98 -10.15 -35.53 13.19
CA LEU A 98 -10.02 -34.26 12.47
C LEU A 98 -8.84 -33.45 12.99
N THR A 99 -8.17 -32.82 12.06
CA THR A 99 -7.10 -31.84 12.29
C THR A 99 -7.45 -30.51 11.65
N ILE A 100 -6.72 -29.45 11.91
CA ILE A 100 -6.93 -28.14 11.27
C ILE A 100 -6.71 -28.19 9.76
N GLU A 101 -5.91 -29.13 9.28
CA GLU A 101 -5.66 -29.36 7.86
C GLU A 101 -6.88 -29.86 7.08
N ASP A 102 -7.84 -30.50 7.78
CA ASP A 102 -9.10 -30.94 7.20
C ASP A 102 -10.11 -29.80 7.06
N LEU A 103 -9.86 -28.67 7.71
CA LEU A 103 -10.73 -27.50 7.72
C LEU A 103 -10.29 -26.44 6.72
N ASP A 104 -11.24 -25.66 6.25
CA ASP A 104 -11.00 -24.39 5.55
C ASP A 104 -11.87 -23.28 6.15
N LEU A 105 -11.38 -22.06 6.08
CA LEU A 105 -12.09 -20.85 6.50
C LEU A 105 -12.13 -19.88 5.34
N LYS A 106 -13.30 -19.69 4.77
CA LYS A 106 -13.51 -18.80 3.64
C LYS A 106 -14.80 -18.02 3.78
N GLN A 107 -14.76 -16.74 3.44
CA GLN A 107 -15.92 -15.83 3.52
C GLN A 107 -16.62 -15.86 4.89
N GLY A 108 -15.82 -15.94 5.98
CA GLY A 108 -16.32 -15.96 7.34
C GLY A 108 -17.03 -17.26 7.76
N ARG A 109 -16.83 -18.34 7.03
CA ARG A 109 -17.41 -19.65 7.29
C ARG A 109 -16.34 -20.73 7.36
N ILE A 110 -16.43 -21.59 8.36
CA ILE A 110 -15.52 -22.71 8.59
C ILE A 110 -16.25 -24.01 8.24
N PHE A 111 -15.61 -24.85 7.46
CA PHE A 111 -16.15 -26.10 6.93
C PHE A 111 -15.06 -27.15 6.76
N LEU A 112 -15.47 -28.42 6.58
CA LEU A 112 -14.58 -29.47 6.14
C LEU A 112 -14.29 -29.31 4.64
N LYS A 113 -13.02 -29.35 4.22
CA LYS A 113 -12.60 -29.18 2.81
C LYS A 113 -13.33 -30.12 1.86
N ASP A 114 -13.51 -31.36 2.28
CA ASP A 114 -14.19 -32.37 1.47
C ASP A 114 -15.74 -32.21 1.48
N TYR A 115 -16.29 -31.40 2.39
CA TYR A 115 -17.73 -31.25 2.62
C TYR A 115 -18.13 -29.79 2.83
N PRO A 116 -17.93 -28.91 1.83
CA PRO A 116 -18.02 -27.44 2.02
C PRO A 116 -19.44 -26.90 2.20
N ASP A 117 -20.48 -27.67 1.88
CA ASP A 117 -21.87 -27.19 1.94
C ASP A 117 -22.41 -27.05 3.37
N VAL A 118 -21.74 -27.63 4.35
CA VAL A 118 -22.10 -27.55 5.78
C VAL A 118 -20.99 -26.82 6.52
N SER A 119 -21.34 -25.72 7.18
CA SER A 119 -20.35 -24.82 7.76
C SER A 119 -20.86 -24.15 9.02
N VAL A 120 -19.94 -23.69 9.86
CA VAL A 120 -20.20 -22.81 11.00
C VAL A 120 -19.64 -21.41 10.69
N THR A 121 -20.26 -20.36 11.23
CA THR A 121 -19.76 -19.00 11.07
C THR A 121 -18.65 -18.69 12.09
N ILE A 122 -17.70 -17.83 11.70
CA ILE A 122 -16.68 -17.33 12.64
C ILE A 122 -17.30 -16.65 13.85
N ALA A 123 -18.44 -15.97 13.67
CA ALA A 123 -19.15 -15.32 14.77
C ALA A 123 -19.64 -16.34 15.82
N ALA A 124 -20.17 -17.49 15.38
CA ALA A 124 -20.60 -18.55 16.29
C ALA A 124 -19.41 -19.15 17.05
N VAL A 125 -18.31 -19.44 16.36
CA VAL A 125 -17.07 -19.97 16.96
C VAL A 125 -16.48 -18.97 17.95
N ALA A 126 -16.31 -17.71 17.56
CA ALA A 126 -15.77 -16.67 18.43
C ALA A 126 -16.63 -16.40 19.67
N ASN A 127 -17.97 -16.44 19.52
CA ASN A 127 -18.88 -16.33 20.67
C ASN A 127 -18.73 -17.51 21.63
N SER A 128 -18.62 -18.72 21.12
CA SER A 128 -18.38 -19.91 21.95
C SER A 128 -17.02 -19.86 22.64
N ALA A 129 -15.98 -19.42 21.95
CA ALA A 129 -14.64 -19.22 22.50
C ALA A 129 -14.67 -18.21 23.67
N LEU A 130 -15.35 -17.07 23.47
CA LEU A 130 -15.50 -16.05 24.52
C LEU A 130 -16.12 -16.61 25.78
N TRP A 131 -17.26 -17.34 25.68
CA TRP A 131 -17.91 -17.94 26.81
C TRP A 131 -17.14 -19.11 27.45
N SER A 132 -16.23 -19.72 26.69
CA SER A 132 -15.33 -20.77 27.18
C SER A 132 -14.03 -20.22 27.79
N GLY A 133 -13.85 -18.90 27.81
CA GLY A 133 -12.64 -18.28 28.32
C GLY A 133 -11.41 -18.46 27.43
N LEU A 134 -11.61 -18.76 26.14
CA LEU A 134 -10.53 -18.88 25.17
C LEU A 134 -10.13 -17.51 24.60
N PRO A 135 -8.91 -17.35 24.09
CA PRO A 135 -8.46 -16.12 23.45
C PRO A 135 -9.31 -15.79 22.23
N THR A 136 -9.71 -14.52 22.09
CA THR A 136 -10.45 -13.99 20.93
C THR A 136 -9.69 -12.87 20.25
N SER A 137 -8.39 -12.76 20.51
CA SER A 137 -7.50 -11.74 19.93
C SER A 137 -6.13 -12.31 19.61
N THR A 138 -5.49 -11.76 18.61
CA THR A 138 -4.12 -12.10 18.20
C THR A 138 -3.27 -10.84 18.11
N TYR A 139 -1.98 -11.01 18.25
CA TYR A 139 -1.01 -9.95 18.16
C TYR A 139 0.23 -10.44 17.40
N ALA A 140 0.67 -9.69 16.40
CA ALA A 140 1.86 -10.05 15.66
C ALA A 140 2.81 -8.86 15.45
N TRP A 141 4.07 -9.19 15.36
CA TRP A 141 5.15 -8.27 15.04
C TRP A 141 5.87 -8.73 13.79
N PHE A 142 6.29 -7.80 12.95
CA PHE A 142 7.11 -8.07 11.79
C PHE A 142 8.45 -7.35 11.89
N THR A 143 9.51 -8.12 11.78
CA THR A 143 10.87 -7.60 11.61
C THR A 143 11.35 -8.09 10.24
N PRO A 144 11.74 -7.18 9.33
CA PRO A 144 12.31 -7.58 8.05
C PRO A 144 13.64 -8.30 8.24
N GLU A 145 14.04 -9.08 7.25
CA GLU A 145 15.40 -9.58 7.19
C GLU A 145 16.40 -8.40 7.22
N ALA A 146 17.51 -8.60 7.91
CA ALA A 146 18.55 -7.61 7.94
C ALA A 146 19.14 -7.43 6.54
N PHE A 147 19.12 -6.21 6.06
CA PHE A 147 19.85 -5.82 4.86
C PHE A 147 21.02 -4.95 5.26
N HIS A 148 22.13 -5.11 4.56
CA HIS A 148 23.36 -4.41 4.87
C HIS A 148 23.89 -3.70 3.63
N GLN A 149 24.18 -2.43 3.80
CA GLN A 149 24.91 -1.63 2.83
C GLN A 149 26.17 -1.10 3.48
N ASP A 150 27.31 -1.30 2.84
CA ASP A 150 28.56 -0.68 3.25
C ASP A 150 28.49 0.83 2.93
N HIS A 151 28.42 1.64 3.95
CA HIS A 151 28.31 3.11 3.81
C HIS A 151 29.55 3.75 3.17
N ALA A 152 30.73 3.11 3.23
CA ALA A 152 31.95 3.65 2.64
C ALA A 152 32.00 3.43 1.11
N THR A 153 31.49 2.31 0.65
CA THR A 153 31.52 1.93 -0.76
C THR A 153 30.17 2.09 -1.46
N GLY A 154 29.09 2.22 -0.71
CA GLY A 154 27.71 2.21 -1.21
C GLY A 154 27.24 0.85 -1.74
N GLN A 155 28.03 -0.22 -1.53
CA GLN A 155 27.74 -1.56 -2.03
C GLN A 155 26.91 -2.36 -1.03
N GLY A 156 26.09 -3.27 -1.54
CA GLY A 156 25.28 -4.18 -0.72
C GLY A 156 23.78 -4.11 -1.01
N LYS A 157 22.99 -4.81 -0.20
CA LYS A 157 21.53 -4.81 -0.27
C LYS A 157 20.99 -3.65 0.58
N ALA A 158 20.60 -2.55 -0.06
CA ALA A 158 20.15 -1.33 0.63
C ALA A 158 18.67 -1.37 1.06
N ALA A 159 17.86 -2.22 0.42
CA ALA A 159 16.43 -2.32 0.66
C ALA A 159 15.95 -3.77 0.49
N PRO A 160 14.84 -4.17 1.13
CA PRO A 160 14.27 -5.50 0.96
C PRO A 160 13.73 -5.75 -0.45
N THR A 161 13.16 -4.72 -1.07
CA THR A 161 12.56 -4.77 -2.42
C THR A 161 12.78 -3.45 -3.15
N PHE A 162 12.63 -3.46 -4.48
CA PHE A 162 12.76 -2.28 -5.35
C PHE A 162 11.49 -2.12 -6.18
N SER A 163 10.98 -0.88 -6.24
CA SER A 163 9.92 -0.49 -7.16
C SER A 163 10.54 0.12 -8.42
N TYR A 164 9.94 -0.15 -9.57
CA TYR A 164 10.39 0.39 -10.85
C TYR A 164 9.32 1.27 -11.45
N ALA A 165 9.73 2.41 -12.01
CA ALA A 165 8.82 3.33 -12.66
C ALA A 165 9.45 3.94 -13.93
N CYS A 166 8.58 4.28 -14.88
CA CYS A 166 8.95 5.04 -16.06
C CYS A 166 7.88 6.11 -16.29
N LEU A 167 8.33 7.37 -16.45
CA LEU A 167 7.45 8.51 -16.67
C LEU A 167 7.83 9.25 -17.95
N ILE A 168 6.81 9.63 -18.72
CA ILE A 168 6.93 10.44 -19.93
C ILE A 168 6.08 11.70 -19.72
N ALA A 169 6.68 12.87 -19.87
CA ALA A 169 6.00 14.17 -19.79
C ALA A 169 5.88 14.79 -21.19
N GLU A 170 4.73 15.38 -21.47
CA GLU A 170 4.47 16.18 -22.65
C GLU A 170 4.23 17.63 -22.21
N VAL A 171 5.01 18.56 -22.73
CA VAL A 171 4.94 19.98 -22.35
C VAL A 171 4.73 20.87 -23.57
N GLU A 172 4.07 21.99 -23.34
CA GLU A 172 4.04 23.15 -24.23
C GLU A 172 4.86 24.28 -23.58
N VAL A 173 5.78 24.88 -24.33
CA VAL A 173 6.65 25.95 -23.82
C VAL A 173 6.43 27.22 -24.61
N ASP A 174 5.99 28.29 -23.93
CA ASP A 174 5.93 29.61 -24.54
C ASP A 174 7.33 30.24 -24.57
N MET A 175 7.89 30.33 -25.75
CA MET A 175 9.23 30.86 -25.96
C MET A 175 9.33 32.39 -25.81
N GLN A 176 8.22 33.10 -25.63
CA GLN A 176 8.23 34.55 -25.35
C GLN A 176 8.29 34.83 -23.86
N THR A 177 7.63 34.00 -23.06
CA THR A 177 7.51 34.18 -21.61
C THR A 177 8.38 33.21 -20.81
N GLY A 178 8.73 32.06 -21.37
CA GLY A 178 9.37 30.96 -20.67
C GLY A 178 8.39 30.07 -19.88
N TYR A 179 7.10 30.31 -20.01
CA TYR A 179 6.08 29.54 -19.32
C TYR A 179 6.04 28.09 -19.84
N VAL A 180 6.02 27.14 -18.91
CA VAL A 180 5.94 25.70 -19.17
C VAL A 180 4.57 25.20 -18.75
N ASP A 181 3.80 24.70 -19.70
CA ASP A 181 2.51 24.05 -19.47
C ASP A 181 2.68 22.54 -19.61
N LEU A 182 2.43 21.81 -18.53
CA LEU A 182 2.48 20.35 -18.49
C LEU A 182 1.15 19.80 -19.00
N LYS A 183 1.13 19.31 -20.23
CA LYS A 183 -0.10 18.82 -20.89
C LYS A 183 -0.46 17.42 -20.47
N LYS A 184 0.51 16.51 -20.41
CA LYS A 184 0.24 15.11 -20.15
C LYS A 184 1.43 14.45 -19.45
N VAL A 185 1.09 13.50 -18.56
CA VAL A 185 2.06 12.56 -17.99
C VAL A 185 1.55 11.13 -18.20
N THR A 186 2.37 10.32 -18.86
CA THR A 186 2.19 8.86 -18.90
C THR A 186 3.12 8.23 -17.87
N ALA A 187 2.55 7.59 -16.86
CA ALA A 187 3.27 6.97 -15.75
C ALA A 187 3.03 5.46 -15.75
N SER A 188 4.11 4.70 -15.70
CA SER A 188 4.09 3.24 -15.63
C SER A 188 4.84 2.81 -14.37
N HIS A 189 4.16 2.09 -13.48
CA HIS A 189 4.69 1.68 -12.17
C HIS A 189 4.56 0.18 -11.96
N ASP A 190 5.63 -0.46 -11.54
CA ASP A 190 5.62 -1.79 -10.97
C ASP A 190 5.28 -1.67 -9.48
N VAL A 191 4.09 -2.14 -9.12
CA VAL A 191 3.55 -2.07 -7.75
C VAL A 191 3.55 -3.43 -7.03
N GLY A 192 4.17 -4.44 -7.66
CA GLY A 192 4.02 -5.81 -7.21
C GLY A 192 2.57 -6.27 -7.35
N THR A 193 2.02 -6.91 -6.34
CA THR A 193 0.58 -7.20 -6.30
C THR A 193 -0.20 -5.94 -5.93
N ALA A 194 -1.16 -5.56 -6.75
CA ALA A 194 -2.00 -4.39 -6.52
C ALA A 194 -3.11 -4.67 -5.51
N VAL A 195 -2.87 -4.44 -4.23
CA VAL A 195 -3.86 -4.65 -3.15
C VAL A 195 -5.15 -3.84 -3.40
N ASN A 196 -5.01 -2.59 -3.84
CA ASN A 196 -6.14 -1.75 -4.23
C ASN A 196 -5.76 -0.86 -5.44
N PRO A 197 -6.10 -1.29 -6.67
CA PRO A 197 -5.73 -0.56 -7.88
C PRO A 197 -6.25 0.89 -7.96
N ALA A 198 -7.43 1.16 -7.37
CA ALA A 198 -8.00 2.51 -7.36
C ALA A 198 -7.19 3.46 -6.47
N LEU A 199 -6.83 3.03 -5.26
CA LEU A 199 -6.00 3.81 -4.34
C LEU A 199 -4.57 3.98 -4.86
N ILE A 200 -4.01 2.96 -5.53
CA ILE A 200 -2.69 3.05 -6.18
C ILE A 200 -2.70 4.14 -7.25
N ARG A 201 -3.72 4.17 -8.13
CA ARG A 201 -3.88 5.26 -9.10
C ARG A 201 -3.96 6.62 -8.44
N GLY A 202 -4.72 6.73 -7.35
CA GLY A 202 -4.82 7.96 -6.55
C GLY A 202 -3.47 8.44 -6.02
N GLN A 203 -2.63 7.52 -5.55
CA GLN A 203 -1.26 7.84 -5.11
C GLN A 203 -0.40 8.32 -6.27
N ILE A 204 -0.48 7.68 -7.44
CA ILE A 204 0.28 8.07 -8.64
C ILE A 204 -0.17 9.44 -9.14
N TYR A 205 -1.48 9.73 -9.16
CA TYR A 205 -1.99 11.05 -9.54
C TYR A 205 -1.48 12.15 -8.59
N GLY A 206 -1.54 11.92 -7.28
CA GLY A 206 -1.01 12.84 -6.29
C GLY A 206 0.50 13.04 -6.42
N GLY A 207 1.26 11.98 -6.66
CA GLY A 207 2.69 12.02 -6.90
C GLY A 207 3.07 12.83 -8.15
N ILE A 208 2.29 12.68 -9.24
CA ILE A 208 2.50 13.47 -10.47
C ILE A 208 2.31 14.95 -10.20
N VAL A 209 1.21 15.35 -9.55
CA VAL A 209 0.95 16.77 -9.24
C VAL A 209 1.98 17.35 -8.27
N MET A 210 2.40 16.57 -7.26
CA MET A 210 3.49 16.96 -6.36
C MET A 210 4.81 17.18 -7.13
N GLY A 211 5.17 16.25 -8.01
CA GLY A 211 6.38 16.37 -8.84
C GLY A 211 6.29 17.47 -9.89
N GLN A 212 5.09 17.81 -10.39
CA GLN A 212 4.84 18.98 -11.22
C GLN A 212 5.14 20.26 -10.46
N GLY A 213 4.61 20.40 -9.24
CA GLY A 213 4.83 21.59 -8.42
C GLY A 213 6.30 21.84 -8.19
N TYR A 214 7.01 20.89 -7.70
CA TYR A 214 8.44 21.00 -7.43
C TYR A 214 9.30 21.07 -8.69
N GLY A 215 8.79 20.60 -9.83
CA GLY A 215 9.45 20.73 -11.13
C GLY A 215 9.27 22.10 -11.79
N ILE A 216 8.16 22.82 -11.52
CA ILE A 216 7.79 24.04 -12.27
C ILE A 216 7.58 25.26 -11.36
N THR A 217 6.93 25.13 -10.21
CA THR A 217 6.42 26.28 -9.44
C THR A 217 6.94 26.40 -8.01
N GLU A 218 7.21 25.27 -7.36
CA GLU A 218 7.56 25.27 -5.94
C GLU A 218 9.04 25.59 -5.72
N GLU A 219 9.33 26.65 -4.96
CA GLU A 219 10.68 27.02 -4.56
C GLU A 219 10.67 27.53 -3.11
N VAL A 220 11.52 26.97 -2.27
CA VAL A 220 11.77 27.47 -0.92
C VAL A 220 13.05 28.27 -0.92
N GLN A 221 12.94 29.60 -0.73
CA GLN A 221 14.07 30.49 -0.63
C GLN A 221 14.48 30.72 0.83
N VAL A 222 15.74 30.47 1.14
CA VAL A 222 16.31 30.76 2.46
C VAL A 222 17.36 31.85 2.33
N ARG A 223 17.17 32.98 3.04
CA ARG A 223 18.13 34.08 3.10
C ARG A 223 18.50 34.39 4.55
N ASN A 224 19.79 34.32 4.86
CA ASN A 224 20.31 34.55 6.22
C ASN A 224 19.64 33.67 7.29
N GLY A 225 19.40 32.37 6.98
CA GLY A 225 18.77 31.43 7.87
C GLY A 225 17.24 31.60 8.04
N ARG A 226 16.60 32.47 7.25
CA ARG A 226 15.15 32.68 7.29
C ARG A 226 14.51 32.25 5.97
N VAL A 227 13.43 31.46 6.08
CA VAL A 227 12.57 31.11 4.96
C VAL A 227 11.85 32.38 4.50
N LYS A 228 11.79 32.60 3.20
CA LYS A 228 11.09 33.73 2.58
C LYS A 228 9.64 33.39 2.23
N ASP A 229 9.45 32.18 1.77
CA ASP A 229 8.17 31.69 1.27
C ASP A 229 7.39 31.11 2.44
N LEU A 230 6.71 32.00 3.20
CA LEU A 230 6.02 31.66 4.44
C LEU A 230 4.55 31.24 4.24
N ASN A 231 3.98 31.60 3.11
CA ASN A 231 2.57 31.36 2.79
C ASN A 231 2.40 30.94 1.33
N PHE A 232 1.20 30.49 0.97
CA PHE A 232 0.85 30.10 -0.40
C PHE A 232 0.71 31.25 -1.40
N ASP A 233 0.97 32.48 -1.00
CA ASP A 233 1.13 33.64 -1.88
C ASP A 233 2.51 33.70 -2.55
N SER A 234 3.51 33.04 -1.98
CA SER A 234 4.87 32.95 -2.50
C SER A 234 5.34 31.50 -2.72
N TYR A 235 4.85 30.55 -1.95
CA TYR A 235 5.06 29.11 -2.20
C TYR A 235 3.91 28.58 -3.04
N ILE A 236 4.11 28.48 -4.35
CA ILE A 236 3.03 28.24 -5.32
C ILE A 236 2.84 26.72 -5.54
N LEU A 237 1.76 26.19 -5.00
CA LEU A 237 1.32 24.81 -5.25
C LEU A 237 0.47 24.72 -6.52
N PRO A 238 0.57 23.64 -7.30
CA PRO A 238 -0.39 23.36 -8.37
C PRO A 238 -1.82 23.22 -7.82
N THR A 239 -2.77 23.78 -8.53
CA THR A 239 -4.21 23.63 -8.26
C THR A 239 -4.79 22.52 -9.12
N ALA A 240 -6.07 22.21 -8.93
CA ALA A 240 -6.78 21.26 -9.80
C ALA A 240 -6.86 21.71 -11.27
N MET A 241 -6.71 23.02 -11.52
CA MET A 241 -6.71 23.58 -12.89
C MET A 241 -5.37 23.40 -13.60
N ASP A 242 -4.30 23.19 -12.84
CA ASP A 242 -2.94 23.00 -13.36
C ASP A 242 -2.63 21.52 -13.62
N ALA A 243 -3.51 20.62 -13.15
CA ALA A 243 -3.29 19.18 -13.26
C ALA A 243 -3.31 18.73 -14.74
N PRO A 244 -2.27 18.01 -15.21
CA PRO A 244 -2.19 17.55 -16.60
C PRO A 244 -3.15 16.40 -16.88
N GLU A 245 -3.30 16.02 -18.16
CA GLU A 245 -3.84 14.71 -18.48
C GLU A 245 -2.92 13.61 -17.92
N MET A 246 -3.49 12.62 -17.24
CA MET A 246 -2.70 11.55 -16.62
C MET A 246 -3.12 10.17 -17.12
N GLN A 247 -2.18 9.47 -17.74
CA GLN A 247 -2.32 8.07 -18.11
C GLN A 247 -1.49 7.21 -17.18
N VAL A 248 -2.15 6.33 -16.41
CA VAL A 248 -1.48 5.48 -15.41
C VAL A 248 -1.59 4.02 -15.81
N ASN A 249 -0.44 3.37 -15.96
CA ASN A 249 -0.30 1.93 -16.18
C ASN A 249 0.27 1.29 -14.91
N ILE A 250 -0.41 0.25 -14.42
CA ILE A 250 0.01 -0.53 -13.27
C ILE A 250 0.53 -1.87 -13.78
N PHE A 251 1.75 -2.23 -13.38
CA PHE A 251 2.35 -3.53 -13.62
C PHE A 251 2.46 -4.30 -12.31
N GLU A 252 2.11 -5.56 -12.35
CA GLU A 252 2.11 -6.45 -11.20
C GLU A 252 3.24 -7.48 -11.32
N CYS A 253 4.43 -7.10 -10.86
CA CYS A 253 5.58 -8.00 -10.75
C CYS A 253 5.80 -8.30 -9.25
N GLY A 254 5.07 -9.26 -8.73
CA GLY A 254 5.07 -9.60 -7.29
C GLY A 254 6.48 -9.82 -6.72
N ASP A 255 6.67 -9.46 -5.45
CA ASP A 255 7.92 -9.59 -4.73
C ASP A 255 7.69 -10.28 -3.38
N GLU A 256 8.42 -11.36 -3.11
CA GLU A 256 8.27 -12.17 -1.88
C GLU A 256 8.50 -11.37 -0.58
N ALA A 257 9.29 -10.30 -0.64
CA ALA A 257 9.53 -9.41 0.50
C ALA A 257 8.30 -8.57 0.87
N GLY A 258 7.37 -8.38 -0.07
CA GLY A 258 6.15 -7.60 0.12
C GLY A 258 4.98 -8.39 0.68
N THR A 259 4.05 -7.72 1.35
CA THR A 259 2.80 -8.33 1.82
C THR A 259 1.98 -8.79 0.62
N TYR A 260 1.76 -10.09 0.50
CA TYR A 260 1.13 -10.72 -0.67
C TYR A 260 1.76 -10.31 -2.01
N GLY A 261 3.05 -9.99 -2.01
CA GLY A 261 3.77 -9.57 -3.21
C GLY A 261 3.69 -8.08 -3.54
N ALA A 262 3.09 -7.24 -2.69
CA ALA A 262 2.95 -5.80 -2.94
C ALA A 262 4.28 -5.06 -2.79
N LYS A 263 4.51 -4.05 -3.65
CA LYS A 263 5.63 -3.11 -3.58
C LYS A 263 5.17 -1.71 -3.15
N SER A 264 6.12 -0.86 -2.85
CA SER A 264 5.89 0.55 -2.50
C SER A 264 5.47 1.37 -3.72
N VAL A 265 4.58 2.36 -3.52
CA VAL A 265 4.11 3.24 -4.60
C VAL A 265 4.07 4.72 -4.19
N GLY A 266 4.12 5.04 -2.90
CA GLY A 266 3.94 6.42 -2.42
C GLY A 266 4.99 7.39 -2.97
N GLU A 267 6.23 7.23 -2.59
CA GLU A 267 7.35 8.07 -3.04
C GLU A 267 7.75 7.82 -4.51
N PRO A 268 7.81 6.56 -5.01
CA PRO A 268 8.12 6.29 -6.42
C PRO A 268 7.25 7.04 -7.43
N ALA A 269 6.02 7.38 -7.05
CA ALA A 269 5.09 8.14 -7.89
C ALA A 269 5.56 9.58 -8.18
N THR A 270 6.43 10.17 -7.33
CA THR A 270 6.91 11.56 -7.44
C THR A 270 8.31 11.67 -8.01
N GLU A 271 9.18 10.70 -7.73
CA GLU A 271 10.64 10.81 -7.88
C GLU A 271 11.12 11.20 -9.28
N ALA A 272 10.50 10.68 -10.33
CA ALA A 272 10.97 10.90 -11.71
C ALA A 272 10.21 12.02 -12.45
N VAL A 273 9.17 12.63 -11.87
CA VAL A 273 8.27 13.59 -12.57
C VAL A 273 9.03 14.85 -12.98
N ALA A 274 9.72 15.51 -12.07
CA ALA A 274 10.44 16.74 -12.37
C ALA A 274 11.56 16.51 -13.39
N ALA A 275 12.22 15.36 -13.34
CA ALA A 275 13.23 14.99 -14.33
C ALA A 275 12.61 14.75 -15.73
N ALA A 276 11.43 14.14 -15.79
CA ALA A 276 10.69 13.96 -17.03
C ALA A 276 10.27 15.31 -17.63
N ILE A 277 9.78 16.25 -16.80
CA ILE A 277 9.44 17.61 -17.20
C ILE A 277 10.69 18.33 -17.75
N ALA A 278 11.81 18.33 -17.03
CA ALA A 278 13.05 18.97 -17.47
C ALA A 278 13.58 18.37 -18.80
N ASN A 279 13.42 17.09 -19.03
CA ASN A 279 13.74 16.44 -20.29
C ASN A 279 12.79 16.86 -21.43
N ALA A 280 11.50 16.99 -21.15
CA ALA A 280 10.51 17.47 -22.11
C ALA A 280 10.79 18.94 -22.50
N VAL A 281 11.11 19.80 -21.54
CA VAL A 281 11.53 21.19 -21.81
C VAL A 281 12.79 21.24 -22.68
N TYR A 282 13.77 20.38 -22.39
CA TYR A 282 14.95 20.28 -23.25
C TYR A 282 14.61 19.86 -24.69
N ASN A 283 13.74 18.88 -24.84
CA ASN A 283 13.32 18.41 -26.16
C ASN A 283 12.58 19.51 -26.95
N ALA A 284 11.76 20.32 -26.27
CA ALA A 284 11.01 21.41 -26.88
C ALA A 284 11.88 22.63 -27.23
N THR A 285 12.90 22.96 -26.43
CA THR A 285 13.60 24.23 -26.49
C THR A 285 15.11 24.14 -26.80
N GLY A 286 15.70 22.95 -26.69
CA GLY A 286 17.14 22.72 -26.72
C GLY A 286 17.88 23.21 -25.46
N ARG A 287 17.18 23.72 -24.44
CA ARG A 287 17.77 24.28 -23.22
C ARG A 287 17.73 23.24 -22.09
N ARG A 288 18.91 22.86 -21.59
CA ARG A 288 19.03 21.87 -20.52
C ARG A 288 18.85 22.52 -19.14
N ILE A 289 17.71 22.24 -18.49
CA ILE A 289 17.45 22.63 -17.11
C ILE A 289 18.13 21.61 -16.19
N ARG A 290 18.90 22.10 -15.21
CA ARG A 290 19.64 21.26 -14.25
C ARG A 290 19.30 21.58 -12.79
N GLU A 291 18.50 22.62 -12.57
CA GLU A 291 18.04 23.06 -11.27
C GLU A 291 16.51 23.25 -11.33
N ASN A 292 15.81 22.70 -10.38
CA ASN A 292 14.37 22.88 -10.23
C ASN A 292 14.07 24.09 -9.32
N PRO A 293 12.90 24.72 -9.47
CA PRO A 293 11.93 24.54 -10.56
C PRO A 293 12.42 25.07 -11.91
N CYS A 294 11.75 24.68 -13.00
CA CYS A 294 11.94 25.25 -14.33
C CYS A 294 11.39 26.70 -14.37
N THR A 295 12.15 27.66 -13.82
CA THR A 295 11.73 29.06 -13.79
C THR A 295 11.69 29.67 -15.21
N LEU A 296 10.90 30.75 -15.38
CA LEU A 296 10.81 31.48 -16.66
C LEU A 296 12.19 31.88 -17.18
N GLU A 297 13.06 32.35 -16.29
CA GLU A 297 14.44 32.79 -16.63
C GLU A 297 15.30 31.60 -17.04
N SER A 298 15.20 30.46 -16.36
CA SER A 298 15.97 29.28 -16.71
C SER A 298 15.55 28.72 -18.07
N VAL A 299 14.27 28.80 -18.41
CA VAL A 299 13.73 28.42 -19.71
C VAL A 299 14.13 29.40 -20.80
N LEU A 300 14.07 30.74 -20.56
CA LEU A 300 14.39 31.74 -21.55
C LEU A 300 15.91 31.95 -21.75
N LEU A 301 16.68 31.93 -20.67
CA LEU A 301 18.09 32.31 -20.67
C LEU A 301 19.05 31.12 -20.57
N GLY A 302 18.51 29.93 -20.27
CA GLY A 302 19.31 28.74 -20.02
C GLY A 302 20.08 28.77 -18.69
N LYS A 303 19.73 29.68 -17.78
CA LYS A 303 20.31 29.83 -16.45
C LYS A 303 19.32 30.43 -15.48
N LYS A 304 19.42 30.07 -14.21
CA LYS A 304 18.71 30.71 -13.11
C LYS A 304 19.41 32.05 -12.77
N LEU A 305 18.67 33.13 -12.55
CA LEU A 305 19.17 34.44 -12.14
C LEU A 305 19.25 34.58 -10.62
#